data_984d912f1de56792645dc59dc7f4f1de
#
_entry.id   984d912f1de56792645dc59dc7f4f1de
#
_cell.length_a   1.000
_cell.length_b   1.000
_cell.length_c   1.000
_cell.angle_alpha   90.00
_cell.angle_beta   90.00
_cell.angle_gamma   90.00
#
_symmetry.space_group_name_H-M   'P 1'
#
loop_
_entity.id
_entity.type
_entity.pdbx_description
1 polymer ?
#
loop_
_entity_poly.entity_id
_entity_poly.type
_entity_poly.pdbx_seq_one_letter_code
_entity_poly.pdbx_strand_id
1 'polypeptide(L)'
;RNLNIQKKAHVTRVIFEGKRAVGVKYIQKGQTKTVHARAEVILSGGAINSPQLLQLSGIGPGKLLQKHNIDIVHVSHHVGKNLQDHLGSDIYYRAHVPTLNQELNSMFGKLRAGLKYILTRKGPLSLSLNQGGGFIQLDPNASGPDLQLYFSPVSYTRAPAGVRPLMNPDPFPGFLMGFNSCKPTSVGNIQ
;
A
#
# COMPACT_ATOMS: atom_id res chain seq x y z
N ARG A 1 7.19 28.71 -6.15
CA ARG A 1 6.98 27.22 -6.04
C ARG A 1 6.20 26.76 -7.25
N ASN A 2 6.67 25.74 -7.91
CA ASN A 2 6.08 25.17 -9.14
C ASN A 2 5.28 23.87 -8.89
N LEU A 3 5.02 23.51 -7.61
CA LEU A 3 4.23 22.35 -7.20
C LEU A 3 2.89 22.79 -6.61
N ASN A 4 1.80 22.30 -7.17
CA ASN A 4 0.43 22.45 -6.65
C ASN A 4 -0.12 21.10 -6.25
N ILE A 5 -0.52 20.93 -4.98
CA ILE A 5 -1.04 19.68 -4.43
C ILE A 5 -2.54 19.82 -4.18
N GLN A 6 -3.35 19.06 -4.91
CA GLN A 6 -4.80 18.96 -4.72
C GLN A 6 -5.12 17.76 -3.82
N LYS A 7 -5.54 18.03 -2.58
CA LYS A 7 -5.94 16.99 -1.62
C LYS A 7 -7.44 16.69 -1.74
N LYS A 8 -7.84 15.47 -1.34
CA LYS A 8 -9.24 15.01 -1.38
C LYS A 8 -9.85 15.14 -2.78
N ALA A 9 -9.04 14.89 -3.79
CA ALA A 9 -9.40 14.89 -5.20
C ALA A 9 -9.34 13.45 -5.71
N HIS A 10 -10.49 12.90 -6.09
CA HIS A 10 -10.61 11.53 -6.62
C HIS A 10 -10.62 11.60 -8.14
N VAL A 11 -9.53 11.14 -8.77
CA VAL A 11 -9.42 11.09 -10.24
C VAL A 11 -10.29 9.97 -10.76
N THR A 12 -11.15 10.30 -11.71
CA THR A 12 -12.13 9.36 -12.29
C THR A 12 -11.79 8.94 -13.71
N ARG A 13 -11.04 9.77 -14.44
CA ARG A 13 -10.71 9.50 -15.85
C ARG A 13 -9.49 10.31 -16.30
N VAL A 14 -8.66 9.72 -17.15
CA VAL A 14 -7.69 10.45 -17.99
C VAL A 14 -8.41 10.94 -19.22
N ILE A 15 -8.14 12.16 -19.64
CA ILE A 15 -8.72 12.80 -20.83
C ILE A 15 -7.75 12.64 -21.99
N PHE A 16 -8.28 12.21 -23.14
CA PHE A 16 -7.53 12.02 -24.36
C PHE A 16 -8.03 12.91 -25.50
N GLU A 17 -7.11 13.39 -26.31
CA GLU A 17 -7.34 13.93 -27.65
C GLU A 17 -6.68 12.95 -28.64
N GLY A 18 -7.49 12.16 -29.33
CA GLY A 18 -7.01 10.99 -30.05
C GLY A 18 -6.32 10.01 -29.10
N LYS A 19 -5.01 9.79 -29.26
CA LYS A 19 -4.19 8.92 -28.38
C LYS A 19 -3.32 9.71 -27.39
N ARG A 20 -3.40 11.02 -27.37
CA ARG A 20 -2.62 11.85 -26.45
C ARG A 20 -3.39 12.13 -25.17
N ALA A 21 -2.77 11.83 -24.02
CA ALA A 21 -3.30 12.22 -22.72
C ALA A 21 -3.12 13.73 -22.52
N VAL A 22 -4.21 14.45 -22.33
CA VAL A 22 -4.22 15.93 -22.24
C VAL A 22 -4.71 16.44 -20.89
N GLY A 23 -5.05 15.56 -19.94
CA GLY A 23 -5.50 15.96 -18.62
C GLY A 23 -6.20 14.85 -17.86
N VAL A 24 -6.81 15.23 -16.74
CA VAL A 24 -7.61 14.31 -15.92
C VAL A 24 -8.92 14.97 -15.49
N LYS A 25 -9.96 14.13 -15.34
CA LYS A 25 -11.21 14.47 -14.69
C LYS A 25 -11.18 13.94 -13.26
N TYR A 26 -11.61 14.74 -12.29
CA TYR A 26 -11.62 14.34 -10.89
C TYR A 26 -12.81 14.92 -10.14
N ILE A 27 -13.19 14.28 -9.04
CA ILE A 27 -14.23 14.75 -8.12
C ILE A 27 -13.56 15.33 -6.88
N GLN A 28 -13.95 16.55 -6.51
CA GLN A 28 -13.51 17.20 -5.30
C GLN A 28 -14.69 17.95 -4.66
N LYS A 29 -14.99 17.69 -3.39
CA LYS A 29 -16.14 18.26 -2.67
C LYS A 29 -17.47 18.04 -3.40
N GLY A 30 -17.68 16.85 -3.97
CA GLY A 30 -18.87 16.50 -4.73
C GLY A 30 -18.97 17.10 -6.14
N GLN A 31 -18.04 17.93 -6.55
CA GLN A 31 -18.03 18.57 -7.86
C GLN A 31 -17.04 17.89 -8.80
N THR A 32 -17.46 17.65 -10.04
CA THR A 32 -16.57 17.20 -11.12
C THR A 32 -15.76 18.38 -11.63
N LYS A 33 -14.46 18.20 -11.71
CA LYS A 33 -13.49 19.19 -12.20
C LYS A 33 -12.56 18.57 -13.22
N THR A 34 -11.95 19.41 -14.05
CA THR A 34 -10.96 19.02 -15.04
C THR A 34 -9.70 19.84 -14.83
N VAL A 35 -8.55 19.19 -15.03
CA VAL A 35 -7.26 19.87 -15.13
C VAL A 35 -6.53 19.35 -16.35
N HIS A 36 -5.98 20.27 -17.15
CA HIS A 36 -5.24 19.96 -18.36
C HIS A 36 -3.74 19.89 -18.10
N ALA A 37 -3.08 18.94 -18.74
CA ALA A 37 -1.64 18.77 -18.73
C ALA A 37 -1.02 19.28 -20.02
N ARG A 38 0.03 20.07 -19.92
CA ARG A 38 0.76 20.61 -21.09
C ARG A 38 1.73 19.57 -21.68
N ALA A 39 2.35 18.78 -20.83
CA ALA A 39 3.37 17.80 -21.22
C ALA A 39 2.84 16.37 -21.13
N GLU A 40 2.52 15.90 -19.94
CA GLU A 40 2.15 14.50 -19.70
C GLU A 40 1.23 14.33 -18.48
N VAL A 41 0.61 13.16 -18.38
CA VAL A 41 -0.15 12.70 -17.22
C VAL A 41 0.56 11.49 -16.63
N ILE A 42 0.97 11.58 -15.37
CA ILE A 42 1.68 10.50 -14.66
C ILE A 42 0.70 9.79 -13.72
N LEU A 43 0.54 8.47 -13.90
CA LEU A 43 -0.29 7.63 -13.04
C LEU A 43 0.58 6.93 -11.99
N SER A 44 0.33 7.23 -10.72
CA SER A 44 1.03 6.65 -9.57
C SER A 44 0.04 6.16 -8.52
N GLY A 45 -1.09 5.58 -8.96
CA GLY A 45 -2.17 5.10 -8.09
C GLY A 45 -1.93 3.71 -7.47
N GLY A 46 -0.77 3.09 -7.73
CA GLY A 46 -0.44 1.74 -7.27
C GLY A 46 -0.97 0.64 -8.17
N ALA A 47 -0.71 -0.61 -7.78
CA ALA A 47 -0.96 -1.80 -8.60
C ALA A 47 -2.44 -2.05 -8.91
N ILE A 48 -3.35 -1.50 -8.12
CA ILE A 48 -4.80 -1.64 -8.31
C ILE A 48 -5.39 -0.42 -9.01
N ASN A 49 -5.16 0.79 -8.47
CA ASN A 49 -5.86 1.98 -8.98
C ASN A 49 -5.32 2.47 -10.33
N SER A 50 -4.03 2.28 -10.63
CA SER A 50 -3.49 2.71 -11.93
C SER A 50 -4.09 1.92 -13.10
N PRO A 51 -4.12 0.57 -13.10
CA PRO A 51 -4.79 -0.17 -14.17
C PRO A 51 -6.30 0.06 -14.17
N GLN A 52 -6.96 0.20 -13.03
CA GLN A 52 -8.37 0.56 -12.98
C GLN A 52 -8.64 1.90 -13.68
N LEU A 53 -7.83 2.92 -13.38
CA LEU A 53 -7.99 4.24 -13.99
C LEU A 53 -7.72 4.21 -15.50
N LEU A 54 -6.76 3.41 -15.96
CA LEU A 54 -6.54 3.18 -17.39
C LEU A 54 -7.76 2.55 -18.06
N GLN A 55 -8.32 1.49 -17.47
CA GLN A 55 -9.52 0.81 -17.99
C GLN A 55 -10.71 1.78 -18.03
N LEU A 56 -10.99 2.51 -16.97
CA LEU A 56 -12.04 3.54 -16.91
C LEU A 56 -11.82 4.65 -17.94
N SER A 57 -10.59 4.84 -18.39
CA SER A 57 -10.22 5.87 -19.39
C SER A 57 -10.18 5.32 -20.82
N GLY A 58 -10.56 4.07 -21.06
CA GLY A 58 -10.62 3.47 -22.37
C GLY A 58 -9.32 2.79 -22.82
N ILE A 59 -8.39 2.52 -21.90
CA ILE A 59 -7.15 1.78 -22.17
C ILE A 59 -7.18 0.45 -21.43
N GLY A 60 -7.30 -0.66 -22.15
CA GLY A 60 -7.39 -1.99 -21.55
C GLY A 60 -7.80 -3.07 -22.52
N PRO A 61 -8.13 -4.27 -22.03
CA PRO A 61 -8.63 -5.36 -22.86
C PRO A 61 -9.95 -4.98 -23.54
N GLY A 62 -9.99 -4.96 -24.88
CA GLY A 62 -11.12 -4.45 -25.64
C GLY A 62 -12.47 -5.06 -25.27
N LYS A 63 -12.52 -6.40 -25.10
CA LYS A 63 -13.76 -7.11 -24.66
C LYS A 63 -14.26 -6.66 -23.29
N LEU A 64 -13.35 -6.38 -22.34
CA LEU A 64 -13.70 -5.90 -21.01
C LEU A 64 -14.29 -4.49 -21.11
N LEU A 65 -13.65 -3.59 -21.85
CA LEU A 65 -14.13 -2.21 -22.05
C LEU A 65 -15.51 -2.19 -22.69
N GLN A 66 -15.73 -2.99 -23.73
CA GLN A 66 -17.02 -3.13 -24.41
C GLN A 66 -18.11 -3.64 -23.47
N LYS A 67 -17.80 -4.66 -22.63
CA LYS A 67 -18.74 -5.19 -21.62
C LYS A 67 -19.26 -4.11 -20.68
N HIS A 68 -18.45 -3.11 -20.38
CA HIS A 68 -18.81 -2.01 -19.49
C HIS A 68 -19.21 -0.71 -20.22
N ASN A 69 -19.43 -0.77 -21.54
CA ASN A 69 -19.79 0.40 -22.36
C ASN A 69 -18.77 1.54 -22.24
N ILE A 70 -17.48 1.20 -22.19
CA ILE A 70 -16.38 2.17 -22.16
C ILE A 70 -15.81 2.30 -23.57
N ASP A 71 -15.79 3.53 -24.08
CA ASP A 71 -15.20 3.84 -25.38
C ASP A 71 -13.71 3.48 -25.40
N ILE A 72 -13.30 2.77 -26.43
CA ILE A 72 -11.93 2.28 -26.58
C ILE A 72 -11.05 3.38 -27.16
N VAL A 73 -10.10 3.85 -26.36
CA VAL A 73 -9.01 4.73 -26.81
C VAL A 73 -7.85 3.89 -27.33
N HIS A 74 -7.50 2.83 -26.62
CA HIS A 74 -6.43 1.92 -27.03
C HIS A 74 -6.62 0.53 -26.43
N VAL A 75 -6.55 -0.49 -27.27
CA VAL A 75 -6.58 -1.89 -26.80
C VAL A 75 -5.21 -2.26 -26.25
N SER A 76 -5.18 -2.59 -24.94
CA SER A 76 -3.99 -3.09 -24.24
C SER A 76 -4.35 -4.32 -23.44
N HIS A 77 -3.92 -5.49 -23.91
CA HIS A 77 -4.34 -6.77 -23.35
C HIS A 77 -3.76 -7.07 -21.96
N HIS A 78 -2.71 -6.36 -21.55
CA HIS A 78 -2.00 -6.61 -20.29
C HIS A 78 -2.39 -5.63 -19.17
N VAL A 79 -3.13 -4.56 -19.46
CA VAL A 79 -3.65 -3.66 -18.42
C VAL A 79 -4.60 -4.42 -17.51
N GLY A 80 -4.28 -4.45 -16.22
CA GLY A 80 -5.00 -5.20 -15.19
C GLY A 80 -4.58 -6.67 -15.06
N LYS A 81 -3.63 -7.16 -15.84
CA LYS A 81 -3.09 -8.52 -15.71
C LYS A 81 -1.78 -8.54 -14.95
N ASN A 82 -1.35 -9.77 -14.61
CA ASN A 82 -0.08 -10.06 -13.92
C ASN A 82 0.02 -9.37 -12.55
N LEU A 83 -1.11 -9.21 -11.85
CA LEU A 83 -1.09 -8.74 -10.48
C LEU A 83 -0.38 -9.75 -9.60
N GLN A 84 0.64 -9.32 -8.90
CA GLN A 84 1.39 -10.13 -7.94
C GLN A 84 1.35 -9.47 -6.58
N ASP A 85 1.35 -10.28 -5.53
CA ASP A 85 1.47 -9.85 -4.15
C ASP A 85 2.28 -10.88 -3.36
N HIS A 86 2.92 -10.44 -2.28
CA HIS A 86 3.70 -11.31 -1.44
C HIS A 86 2.79 -12.11 -0.51
N LEU A 87 2.88 -13.44 -0.58
CA LEU A 87 2.33 -14.29 0.47
C LEU A 87 3.24 -14.19 1.68
N GLY A 88 2.70 -13.67 2.77
CA GLY A 88 3.42 -13.52 4.03
C GLY A 88 2.68 -14.12 5.21
N SER A 89 3.41 -14.44 6.25
CA SER A 89 2.89 -14.89 7.54
C SER A 89 3.65 -14.25 8.68
N ASP A 90 2.96 -14.09 9.81
CA ASP A 90 3.51 -13.54 11.03
C ASP A 90 3.49 -14.61 12.11
N ILE A 91 4.61 -14.80 12.83
CA ILE A 91 4.72 -15.65 14.01
C ILE A 91 4.82 -14.74 15.22
N TYR A 92 3.92 -14.93 16.16
CA TYR A 92 3.82 -14.14 17.37
C TYR A 92 4.50 -14.88 18.51
N TYR A 93 5.37 -14.18 19.23
CA TYR A 93 6.11 -14.71 20.34
C TYR A 93 5.75 -14.02 21.66
N ARG A 94 5.61 -14.79 22.72
CA ARG A 94 5.65 -14.26 24.08
C ARG A 94 7.10 -14.10 24.53
N ALA A 95 7.41 -12.94 25.09
CA ALA A 95 8.71 -12.68 25.68
C ALA A 95 8.68 -12.91 27.20
N HIS A 96 9.81 -13.32 27.74
CA HIS A 96 10.01 -13.42 29.20
C HIS A 96 10.58 -12.13 29.81
N VAL A 97 10.80 -11.13 28.99
CA VAL A 97 11.30 -9.81 29.39
C VAL A 97 10.33 -8.74 28.90
N PRO A 98 10.29 -7.54 29.52
CA PRO A 98 9.45 -6.44 29.06
C PRO A 98 9.73 -6.07 27.60
N THR A 99 8.67 -5.82 26.82
CA THR A 99 8.72 -5.36 25.44
C THR A 99 7.99 -4.03 25.30
N LEU A 100 7.96 -3.46 24.11
CA LEU A 100 7.18 -2.24 23.85
C LEU A 100 5.67 -2.42 24.09
N ASN A 101 5.17 -3.64 24.16
CA ASN A 101 3.76 -3.90 24.49
C ASN A 101 3.37 -3.28 25.81
N GLN A 102 4.18 -3.47 26.88
CA GLN A 102 3.88 -2.93 28.21
C GLN A 102 3.88 -1.41 28.22
N GLU A 103 4.82 -0.78 27.52
CA GLU A 103 4.87 0.68 27.43
C GLU A 103 3.67 1.22 26.66
N LEU A 104 3.35 0.63 25.51
CA LEU A 104 2.30 1.14 24.62
C LEU A 104 0.89 0.69 24.98
N ASN A 105 0.71 -0.28 25.86
CA ASN A 105 -0.61 -0.74 26.29
C ASN A 105 -1.22 0.13 27.40
N SER A 106 -0.40 0.73 28.25
CA SER A 106 -0.90 1.62 29.31
C SER A 106 -1.18 3.04 28.81
N MET A 107 -2.19 3.71 29.39
CA MET A 107 -2.47 5.12 29.09
C MET A 107 -1.29 6.03 29.46
N PHE A 108 -0.65 5.78 30.59
CA PHE A 108 0.53 6.53 31.01
C PHE A 108 1.71 6.33 30.05
N GLY A 109 1.95 5.10 29.61
CA GLY A 109 2.99 4.79 28.61
C GLY A 109 2.73 5.47 27.26
N LYS A 110 1.48 5.47 26.80
CA LYS A 110 1.08 6.19 25.56
C LYS A 110 1.32 7.70 25.70
N LEU A 111 0.92 8.28 26.82
CA LEU A 111 1.14 9.72 27.08
C LEU A 111 2.63 10.05 27.13
N ARG A 112 3.42 9.26 27.85
CA ARG A 112 4.89 9.42 27.92
C ARG A 112 5.54 9.30 26.53
N ALA A 113 5.18 8.30 25.75
CA ALA A 113 5.69 8.10 24.41
C ALA A 113 5.31 9.27 23.50
N GLY A 114 4.06 9.76 23.59
CA GLY A 114 3.58 10.92 22.87
C GLY A 114 4.33 12.20 23.23
N LEU A 115 4.48 12.49 24.51
CA LEU A 115 5.21 13.65 25.00
C LEU A 115 6.69 13.62 24.58
N LYS A 116 7.34 12.46 24.73
CA LYS A 116 8.72 12.26 24.29
C LYS A 116 8.86 12.53 22.79
N TYR A 117 7.93 12.04 21.98
CA TYR A 117 7.95 12.28 20.54
C TYR A 117 7.75 13.75 20.19
N ILE A 118 6.79 14.44 20.82
CA ILE A 118 6.54 15.88 20.58
C ILE A 118 7.78 16.70 20.90
N LEU A 119 8.41 16.44 22.05
CA LEU A 119 9.55 17.24 22.55
C LEU A 119 10.87 16.91 21.84
N THR A 120 11.11 15.64 21.51
CA THR A 120 12.44 15.19 21.06
C THR A 120 12.45 14.55 19.67
N ARG A 121 11.29 14.26 19.09
CA ARG A 121 11.14 13.47 17.86
C ARG A 121 11.80 12.07 17.93
N LYS A 122 11.93 11.52 19.13
CA LYS A 122 12.56 10.23 19.43
C LYS A 122 11.58 9.31 20.18
N GLY A 123 11.95 8.03 20.30
CA GLY A 123 11.19 7.01 21.03
C GLY A 123 10.30 6.16 20.15
N PRO A 124 9.41 5.33 20.71
CA PRO A 124 8.63 4.34 19.95
C PRO A 124 7.83 4.92 18.78
N LEU A 125 7.32 6.14 18.91
CA LEU A 125 6.53 6.79 17.86
C LEU A 125 7.36 7.37 16.70
N SER A 126 8.69 7.39 16.81
CA SER A 126 9.59 7.79 15.73
C SER A 126 10.05 6.64 14.85
N LEU A 127 9.72 5.42 15.23
CA LEU A 127 10.20 4.20 14.58
C LEU A 127 9.11 3.61 13.68
N SER A 128 9.54 2.94 12.63
CA SER A 128 8.66 2.07 11.85
C SER A 128 8.21 0.87 12.71
N LEU A 129 7.09 0.27 12.36
CA LEU A 129 6.63 -0.95 13.00
C LEU A 129 7.67 -2.07 12.87
N ASN A 130 8.21 -2.25 11.68
CA ASN A 130 9.27 -3.21 11.41
C ASN A 130 10.62 -2.51 11.60
N GLN A 131 11.39 -2.95 12.58
CA GLN A 131 12.63 -2.31 13.00
C GLN A 131 13.88 -3.06 12.60
N GLY A 132 13.74 -4.28 12.15
CA GLY A 132 14.82 -5.10 11.65
C GLY A 132 14.30 -6.10 10.63
N GLY A 133 15.20 -6.68 9.88
CA GLY A 133 14.85 -7.69 8.90
C GLY A 133 16.04 -8.05 8.04
N GLY A 134 15.82 -8.94 7.11
CA GLY A 134 16.85 -9.39 6.18
C GLY A 134 16.25 -10.19 5.04
N PHE A 135 17.11 -10.47 4.09
CA PHE A 135 16.80 -11.35 2.98
C PHE A 135 17.70 -12.58 3.07
N ILE A 136 17.10 -13.75 2.97
CA ILE A 136 17.80 -15.02 3.00
C ILE A 136 17.49 -15.84 1.75
N GLN A 137 18.41 -16.68 1.36
CA GLN A 137 18.26 -17.65 0.31
C GLN A 137 18.06 -19.01 0.93
N LEU A 138 16.85 -19.59 0.80
CA LEU A 138 16.53 -20.92 1.29
C LEU A 138 16.79 -21.99 0.23
N ASP A 139 16.44 -21.69 -1.03
CA ASP A 139 16.75 -22.56 -2.15
C ASP A 139 18.17 -22.25 -2.67
N PRO A 140 19.13 -23.19 -2.55
CA PRO A 140 20.49 -22.99 -3.05
C PRO A 140 20.56 -22.72 -4.57
N ASN A 141 19.53 -23.13 -5.32
CA ASN A 141 19.43 -22.94 -6.77
C ASN A 141 18.76 -21.63 -7.16
N ALA A 142 18.22 -20.87 -6.20
CA ALA A 142 17.61 -19.59 -6.49
C ALA A 142 18.66 -18.58 -6.99
N SER A 143 18.27 -17.69 -7.90
CA SER A 143 19.14 -16.65 -8.44
C SER A 143 19.41 -15.48 -7.46
N GLY A 144 19.10 -15.66 -6.18
CA GLY A 144 19.27 -14.67 -5.11
C GLY A 144 18.27 -14.93 -3.98
N PRO A 145 18.15 -14.02 -2.99
CA PRO A 145 17.26 -14.19 -1.87
C PRO A 145 15.82 -14.49 -2.30
N ASP A 146 15.21 -15.48 -1.67
CA ASP A 146 13.87 -15.96 -1.94
C ASP A 146 12.91 -15.74 -0.77
N LEU A 147 13.44 -15.45 0.43
CA LEU A 147 12.65 -15.13 1.61
C LEU A 147 13.09 -13.80 2.24
N GLN A 148 12.12 -12.95 2.54
CA GLN A 148 12.29 -11.75 3.35
C GLN A 148 11.83 -12.04 4.77
N LEU A 149 12.64 -11.64 5.76
CA LEU A 149 12.29 -11.63 7.16
C LEU A 149 12.12 -10.19 7.65
N TYR A 150 11.21 -9.98 8.59
CA TYR A 150 11.07 -8.71 9.30
C TYR A 150 10.72 -8.94 10.76
N PHE A 151 11.20 -8.04 11.59
CA PHE A 151 11.02 -8.07 13.04
C PHE A 151 10.25 -6.83 13.49
N SER A 152 9.20 -7.06 14.27
CA SER A 152 8.47 -6.01 14.98
C SER A 152 8.59 -6.23 16.49
N PRO A 153 9.06 -5.23 17.27
CA PRO A 153 9.19 -5.33 18.72
C PRO A 153 7.84 -5.21 19.45
N VAL A 154 6.74 -5.21 18.71
CA VAL A 154 5.38 -5.16 19.22
C VAL A 154 4.60 -6.33 18.65
N SER A 155 3.90 -7.09 19.47
CA SER A 155 2.84 -7.99 19.05
C SER A 155 1.48 -7.34 19.24
N TYR A 156 0.53 -7.67 18.38
CA TYR A 156 -0.81 -7.07 18.40
C TYR A 156 -1.84 -8.04 17.85
N THR A 157 -3.05 -8.00 18.42
CA THR A 157 -4.18 -8.75 17.88
C THR A 157 -4.60 -8.14 16.54
N ARG A 158 -4.69 -8.96 15.50
CA ARG A 158 -5.20 -8.52 14.19
C ARG A 158 -6.66 -8.09 14.32
N ALA A 159 -6.97 -6.95 13.74
CA ALA A 159 -8.36 -6.53 13.62
C ALA A 159 -9.11 -7.44 12.64
N PRO A 160 -10.43 -7.64 12.83
CA PRO A 160 -11.25 -8.34 11.86
C PRO A 160 -11.15 -7.70 10.46
N ALA A 161 -11.39 -8.51 9.43
CA ALA A 161 -11.42 -8.02 8.06
C ALA A 161 -12.40 -6.84 7.90
N GLY A 162 -11.98 -5.80 7.20
CA GLY A 162 -12.78 -4.59 6.97
C GLY A 162 -12.71 -3.54 8.08
N VAL A 163 -12.11 -3.84 9.21
CA VAL A 163 -11.86 -2.87 10.28
C VAL A 163 -10.45 -2.33 10.14
N ARG A 164 -10.30 -1.00 10.05
CA ARG A 164 -8.97 -0.39 10.07
C ARG A 164 -8.34 -0.60 11.44
N PRO A 165 -7.26 -1.38 11.57
CA PRO A 165 -6.68 -1.63 12.88
C PRO A 165 -6.04 -0.37 13.42
N LEU A 166 -6.57 0.13 14.53
CA LEU A 166 -5.72 0.79 15.51
C LEU A 166 -4.95 -0.37 16.16
N MET A 167 -3.64 -0.42 15.96
CA MET A 167 -2.81 -1.46 16.56
C MET A 167 -2.85 -1.30 18.08
N ASN A 168 -3.62 -2.17 18.73
CA ASN A 168 -3.56 -2.32 20.17
C ASN A 168 -2.53 -3.42 20.46
N PRO A 169 -1.42 -3.09 21.14
CA PRO A 169 -0.47 -4.07 21.59
C PRO A 169 -1.16 -5.14 22.46
N ASP A 170 -0.69 -6.36 22.37
CA ASP A 170 -1.17 -7.43 23.25
C ASP A 170 -0.91 -7.07 24.73
N PRO A 171 -1.76 -7.56 25.68
CA PRO A 171 -1.64 -7.22 27.10
C PRO A 171 -0.45 -7.90 27.79
N PHE A 172 0.31 -8.69 27.07
CA PHE A 172 1.49 -9.41 27.56
C PHE A 172 2.75 -8.97 26.80
N PRO A 173 3.96 -9.23 27.35
CA PRO A 173 5.20 -9.02 26.64
C PRO A 173 5.23 -9.86 25.36
N GLY A 174 5.45 -9.25 24.22
CA GLY A 174 5.46 -9.96 22.96
C GLY A 174 6.17 -9.20 21.84
N PHE A 175 6.53 -9.92 20.82
CA PHE A 175 7.07 -9.42 19.57
C PHE A 175 6.59 -10.31 18.42
N LEU A 176 6.81 -9.86 17.20
CA LEU A 176 6.47 -10.67 16.04
C LEU A 176 7.67 -10.77 15.09
N MET A 177 7.80 -11.92 14.46
CA MET A 177 8.61 -12.11 13.27
C MET A 177 7.71 -12.46 12.11
N GLY A 178 7.81 -11.67 11.04
CA GLY A 178 7.13 -11.94 9.82
C GLY A 178 8.08 -12.39 8.72
N PHE A 179 7.54 -13.12 7.77
CA PHE A 179 8.27 -13.54 6.58
C PHE A 179 7.35 -13.56 5.36
N ASN A 180 7.94 -13.32 4.21
CA ASN A 180 7.24 -13.42 2.93
C ASN A 180 8.19 -13.88 1.83
N SER A 181 7.61 -14.52 0.81
CA SER A 181 8.34 -14.83 -0.41
C SER A 181 8.75 -13.56 -1.15
N CYS A 182 10.01 -13.48 -1.59
CA CYS A 182 10.51 -12.34 -2.37
C CYS A 182 10.04 -12.37 -3.82
N LYS A 183 9.77 -13.55 -4.35
CA LYS A 183 9.47 -13.76 -5.77
C LYS A 183 8.23 -14.65 -5.91
N PRO A 184 7.02 -14.12 -5.70
CA PRO A 184 5.81 -14.88 -5.94
C PRO A 184 5.67 -15.25 -7.42
N THR A 185 5.26 -16.47 -7.70
CA THR A 185 5.04 -16.97 -9.07
C THR A 185 3.58 -16.89 -9.50
N SER A 186 2.65 -16.86 -8.54
CA SER A 186 1.23 -16.70 -8.82
C SER A 186 0.92 -15.30 -9.31
N VAL A 187 0.01 -15.21 -10.29
CA VAL A 187 -0.46 -13.96 -10.89
C VAL A 187 -1.97 -13.90 -10.88
N GLY A 188 -2.51 -12.72 -10.61
CA GLY A 188 -3.93 -12.42 -10.66
C GLY A 188 -4.26 -11.40 -11.74
N ASN A 189 -5.50 -10.90 -11.70
CA ASN A 189 -5.95 -9.84 -12.58
C ASN A 189 -6.93 -8.89 -11.89
N ILE A 190 -7.09 -7.71 -12.49
CA ILE A 190 -8.06 -6.67 -12.13
C ILE A 190 -8.96 -6.47 -13.32
N GLN A 191 -10.28 -6.63 -13.11
CA GLN A 191 -11.32 -6.50 -14.14
C GLN A 191 -12.46 -5.60 -13.62
#